data_a5c45d8881ae5b3ad18fd1155bb7a88d
#
_entry.id   a5c45d8881ae5b3ad18fd1155bb7a88d
#
_cell.length_a   1.000
_cell.length_b   1.000
_cell.length_c   1.000
_cell.angle_alpha   90.00
_cell.angle_beta   90.00
_cell.angle_gamma   90.00
#
_symmetry.space_group_name_H-M   'P 1'
#
loop_
_entity.id
_entity.type
_entity.pdbx_description
1 polymer ?
#
loop_
_entity_poly.entity_id
_entity_poly.type
_entity_poly.pdbx_seq_one_letter_code
_entity_poly.pdbx_strand_id
1 'polypeptide(L)'
;LATEIGQAGTQFDGLGHIGVQVGADGDLNEMRWYNGFNMGEMGSGYGLKKLGLEHLHPIIARGILLDIAAVRGVEVMEVGDVISMADVKGALKKQGMSDYKMMPGDAILFHTGWDQYWIVDNAKYNSGCPGIGMEVARWISGGQAGVTGFDTWPGDAVPNPDPDCAFCVHQYLQTRHGIINQENLNTSKLVDAGVYEFAYIYNPVPIVGATGSIGHPTAIW
;
A
#
# COMPACT_ATOMS: atom_id res chain seq x y z
N LEU A 1 -8.09 -27.38 -3.40
CA LEU A 1 -7.21 -26.36 -3.91
C LEU A 1 -6.12 -26.09 -2.87
N ALA A 2 -4.86 -26.15 -3.24
CA ALA A 2 -3.73 -25.80 -2.39
C ALA A 2 -2.98 -24.66 -3.10
N THR A 3 -3.14 -23.44 -2.60
CA THR A 3 -2.55 -22.22 -3.18
C THR A 3 -2.59 -21.08 -2.18
N GLU A 4 -1.73 -20.09 -2.35
CA GLU A 4 -1.87 -18.78 -1.71
C GLU A 4 -2.88 -17.96 -2.50
N ILE A 5 -3.90 -17.46 -1.83
CA ILE A 5 -4.97 -16.69 -2.48
C ILE A 5 -5.09 -15.25 -1.96
N GLY A 6 -4.36 -14.88 -0.92
CA GLY A 6 -4.48 -13.58 -0.28
C GLY A 6 -3.41 -12.57 -0.67
N GLN A 7 -2.22 -13.07 -1.10
CA GLN A 7 -1.01 -12.27 -1.22
C GLN A 7 -0.26 -12.50 -2.55
N ALA A 8 -0.95 -12.97 -3.58
CA ALA A 8 -0.33 -13.38 -4.84
C ALA A 8 -0.87 -12.58 -6.04
N GLY A 9 -0.43 -11.37 -6.22
CA GLY A 9 -0.85 -10.47 -7.30
C GLY A 9 -1.49 -9.21 -6.74
N THR A 10 -2.37 -8.56 -7.48
CA THR A 10 -3.10 -7.40 -6.96
C THR A 10 -3.88 -7.80 -5.72
N GLN A 11 -3.51 -7.21 -4.61
CA GLN A 11 -3.96 -7.61 -3.29
C GLN A 11 -4.25 -6.40 -2.41
N PHE A 12 -4.88 -6.69 -1.30
CA PHE A 12 -5.29 -5.73 -0.30
C PHE A 12 -4.88 -6.26 1.08
N ASP A 13 -4.05 -5.52 1.77
CA ASP A 13 -3.60 -5.88 3.11
C ASP A 13 -4.51 -5.27 4.15
N GLY A 14 -5.16 -6.16 4.90
CA GLY A 14 -6.01 -5.77 6.02
C GLY A 14 -5.21 -5.34 7.25
N LEU A 15 -5.92 -4.80 8.23
CA LEU A 15 -5.31 -4.26 9.46
C LEU A 15 -4.67 -5.34 10.37
N GLY A 16 -4.91 -6.60 10.08
CA GLY A 16 -4.27 -7.74 10.73
C GLY A 16 -2.99 -8.24 10.04
N HIS A 17 -2.60 -7.62 8.90
CA HIS A 17 -1.48 -8.09 8.09
C HIS A 17 -0.13 -7.89 8.76
N ILE A 18 0.14 -6.72 9.30
CA ILE A 18 1.44 -6.38 9.91
C ILE A 18 1.28 -5.85 11.33
N GLY A 19 2.23 -6.19 12.20
CA GLY A 19 2.35 -5.69 13.56
C GLY A 19 3.65 -4.97 13.79
N VAL A 20 3.75 -4.28 14.93
CA VAL A 20 4.94 -3.57 15.40
C VAL A 20 5.46 -4.24 16.65
N GLN A 21 6.76 -4.56 16.69
CA GLN A 21 7.43 -5.03 17.88
C GLN A 21 7.57 -3.84 18.86
N VAL A 22 7.02 -3.95 20.05
CA VAL A 22 7.06 -2.89 21.09
C VAL A 22 7.89 -3.26 22.31
N GLY A 23 8.29 -4.51 22.43
CA GLY A 23 9.10 -5.06 23.52
C GLY A 23 10.22 -5.93 22.98
N ALA A 24 10.53 -7.03 23.68
CA ALA A 24 11.65 -7.90 23.34
C ALA A 24 11.51 -8.49 21.93
N ASP A 25 12.59 -8.45 21.17
CA ASP A 25 12.62 -8.98 19.81
C ASP A 25 12.26 -10.48 19.78
N GLY A 26 11.33 -10.81 18.86
CA GLY A 26 10.85 -12.16 18.67
C GLY A 26 9.79 -12.63 19.66
N ASP A 27 9.44 -11.85 20.69
CA ASP A 27 8.29 -12.17 21.53
C ASP A 27 7.00 -11.69 20.85
N LEU A 28 6.25 -12.63 20.29
CA LEU A 28 4.98 -12.36 19.62
C LEU A 28 3.91 -11.76 20.55
N ASN A 29 4.04 -11.97 21.88
CA ASN A 29 3.12 -11.34 22.84
C ASN A 29 3.41 -9.85 23.00
N GLU A 30 4.59 -9.40 22.62
CA GLU A 30 5.00 -7.99 22.63
C GLU A 30 4.91 -7.32 21.26
N MET A 31 4.36 -8.02 20.27
CA MET A 31 3.89 -7.38 19.03
C MET A 31 2.51 -6.75 19.22
N ARG A 32 2.29 -5.63 18.56
CA ARG A 32 0.99 -4.94 18.54
C ARG A 32 0.54 -4.70 17.10
N TRP A 33 -0.71 -5.03 16.86
CA TRP A 33 -1.45 -4.71 15.64
C TRP A 33 -2.34 -3.48 15.84
N TYR A 34 -3.05 -3.08 14.80
CA TYR A 34 -4.00 -1.98 14.89
C TYR A 34 -4.93 -2.15 16.09
N ASN A 35 -5.28 -1.05 16.75
CA ASN A 35 -6.01 -1.00 18.02
C ASN A 35 -5.29 -1.66 19.22
N GLY A 36 -3.99 -1.97 19.10
CA GLY A 36 -3.17 -2.48 20.19
C GLY A 36 -3.34 -3.97 20.52
N PHE A 37 -4.06 -4.72 19.69
CA PHE A 37 -4.19 -6.17 19.85
C PHE A 37 -2.84 -6.87 19.81
N ASN A 38 -2.64 -7.88 20.66
CA ASN A 38 -1.49 -8.77 20.63
C ASN A 38 -1.81 -10.10 19.91
N MET A 39 -0.79 -10.93 19.70
CA MET A 39 -0.95 -12.21 19.00
C MET A 39 -1.94 -13.16 19.68
N GLY A 40 -1.98 -13.22 21.02
CA GLY A 40 -2.90 -14.08 21.76
C GLY A 40 -4.37 -13.71 21.55
N GLU A 41 -4.63 -12.39 21.37
CA GLU A 41 -5.96 -11.88 21.08
C GLU A 41 -6.36 -12.07 19.62
N MET A 42 -5.39 -11.92 18.70
CA MET A 42 -5.63 -11.93 17.26
C MET A 42 -5.54 -13.30 16.61
N GLY A 43 -4.50 -14.08 16.97
CA GLY A 43 -4.16 -15.29 16.25
C GLY A 43 -4.95 -16.52 16.67
N SER A 44 -5.12 -17.46 15.74
CA SER A 44 -5.56 -18.83 16.00
C SER A 44 -4.96 -19.78 14.97
N GLY A 45 -5.12 -21.11 15.20
CA GLY A 45 -4.76 -22.11 14.21
C GLY A 45 -5.60 -22.08 12.91
N TYR A 46 -6.63 -21.25 12.88
CA TYR A 46 -7.58 -21.11 11.76
C TYR A 46 -7.65 -19.67 11.21
N GLY A 47 -6.64 -18.86 11.47
CA GLY A 47 -6.59 -17.45 11.04
C GLY A 47 -6.86 -16.47 12.16
N LEU A 48 -7.17 -15.24 11.77
CA LEU A 48 -7.39 -14.14 12.71
C LEU A 48 -8.74 -14.22 13.39
N LYS A 49 -8.79 -13.93 14.70
CA LYS A 49 -10.00 -13.74 15.51
C LYS A 49 -10.43 -12.27 15.57
N LYS A 50 -9.51 -11.35 15.32
CA LYS A 50 -9.69 -9.89 15.28
C LYS A 50 -9.03 -9.35 14.03
N LEU A 51 -9.52 -8.26 13.50
CA LEU A 51 -9.01 -7.58 12.33
C LEU A 51 -9.01 -8.45 11.05
N GLY A 52 -9.77 -9.55 11.03
CA GLY A 52 -9.93 -10.39 9.86
C GLY A 52 -10.64 -9.64 8.73
N LEU A 53 -10.30 -10.00 7.51
CA LEU A 53 -10.72 -9.30 6.31
C LEU A 53 -12.23 -9.37 6.06
N GLU A 54 -12.90 -10.39 6.60
CA GLU A 54 -14.34 -10.55 6.55
C GLU A 54 -15.14 -9.39 7.20
N HIS A 55 -14.45 -8.56 7.99
CA HIS A 55 -15.07 -7.38 8.63
C HIS A 55 -14.91 -6.10 7.81
N LEU A 56 -14.18 -6.15 6.70
CA LEU A 56 -14.03 -4.99 5.82
C LEU A 56 -15.18 -4.93 4.81
N HIS A 57 -15.75 -3.75 4.71
CA HIS A 57 -16.80 -3.46 3.73
C HIS A 57 -16.22 -2.96 2.41
N PRO A 58 -17.02 -2.97 1.32
CA PRO A 58 -16.63 -2.33 0.07
C PRO A 58 -16.18 -0.89 0.28
N ILE A 59 -15.10 -0.50 -0.38
CA ILE A 59 -14.54 0.84 -0.33
C ILE A 59 -14.94 1.56 -1.60
N ILE A 60 -15.54 2.74 -1.44
CA ILE A 60 -15.80 3.70 -2.51
C ILE A 60 -15.21 5.02 -2.04
N ALA A 61 -14.20 5.51 -2.75
CA ALA A 61 -13.44 6.68 -2.34
C ALA A 61 -13.07 7.55 -3.55
N ARG A 62 -12.62 8.76 -3.31
CA ARG A 62 -11.91 9.53 -4.32
C ARG A 62 -10.50 8.96 -4.44
N GLY A 63 -10.15 8.48 -5.64
CA GLY A 63 -8.82 7.99 -6.00
C GLY A 63 -7.95 9.12 -6.56
N ILE A 64 -6.72 9.21 -6.08
CA ILE A 64 -5.69 10.13 -6.57
C ILE A 64 -4.49 9.31 -6.98
N LEU A 65 -4.12 9.37 -8.26
CA LEU A 65 -2.90 8.76 -8.76
C LEU A 65 -1.77 9.79 -8.82
N LEU A 66 -0.63 9.44 -8.27
CA LEU A 66 0.60 10.22 -8.31
C LEU A 66 1.60 9.53 -9.25
N ASP A 67 1.81 10.10 -10.42
CA ASP A 67 2.77 9.59 -11.42
C ASP A 67 4.19 10.07 -11.08
N ILE A 68 4.87 9.29 -10.27
CA ILE A 68 6.21 9.61 -9.77
C ILE A 68 7.28 9.37 -10.84
N ALA A 69 7.12 8.31 -11.64
CA ALA A 69 8.04 8.01 -12.74
C ALA A 69 8.14 9.21 -13.70
N ALA A 70 7.00 9.79 -14.09
CA ALA A 70 6.99 10.97 -14.93
C ALA A 70 7.66 12.20 -14.29
N VAL A 71 7.56 12.38 -12.97
CA VAL A 71 8.26 13.47 -12.26
C VAL A 71 9.77 13.31 -12.33
N ARG A 72 10.24 12.09 -12.12
CA ARG A 72 11.65 11.72 -12.20
C ARG A 72 12.19 11.72 -13.65
N GLY A 73 11.30 11.79 -14.65
CA GLY A 73 11.67 11.75 -16.08
C GLY A 73 12.17 10.39 -16.53
N VAL A 74 11.69 9.33 -15.90
CA VAL A 74 12.04 7.93 -16.18
C VAL A 74 10.78 7.15 -16.54
N GLU A 75 10.94 6.05 -17.26
CA GLU A 75 9.86 5.10 -17.50
C GLU A 75 9.59 4.25 -16.26
N VAL A 76 10.67 3.89 -15.55
CA VAL A 76 10.64 3.10 -14.32
C VAL A 76 11.63 3.65 -13.33
N MET A 77 11.25 3.71 -12.08
CA MET A 77 12.14 4.03 -10.97
C MET A 77 13.08 2.84 -10.64
N GLU A 78 14.17 3.12 -9.93
CA GLU A 78 15.15 2.10 -9.59
C GLU A 78 14.83 1.41 -8.24
N VAL A 79 15.45 0.24 -8.05
CA VAL A 79 15.42 -0.51 -6.80
C VAL A 79 15.91 0.34 -5.64
N GLY A 80 15.13 0.43 -4.57
CA GLY A 80 15.49 1.18 -3.37
C GLY A 80 15.29 2.70 -3.48
N ASP A 81 14.78 3.20 -4.61
CA ASP A 81 14.43 4.61 -4.75
C ASP A 81 13.33 5.00 -3.74
N VAL A 82 13.57 6.08 -3.00
CA VAL A 82 12.61 6.61 -2.03
C VAL A 82 11.83 7.77 -2.64
N ILE A 83 10.51 7.64 -2.65
CA ILE A 83 9.59 8.70 -3.04
C ILE A 83 9.51 9.72 -1.91
N SER A 84 9.84 10.98 -2.23
CA SER A 84 9.87 12.11 -1.30
C SER A 84 8.62 13.00 -1.43
N MET A 85 8.44 13.92 -0.49
CA MET A 85 7.41 14.96 -0.62
C MET A 85 7.68 15.93 -1.79
N ALA A 86 8.92 16.06 -2.23
CA ALA A 86 9.24 16.83 -3.43
C ALA A 86 8.67 16.14 -4.69
N ASP A 87 8.77 14.81 -4.76
CA ASP A 87 8.18 14.02 -5.85
C ASP A 87 6.65 14.13 -5.85
N VAL A 88 6.01 13.98 -4.68
CA VAL A 88 4.55 14.13 -4.53
C VAL A 88 4.08 15.50 -5.02
N LYS A 89 4.72 16.57 -4.56
CA LYS A 89 4.39 17.94 -5.01
C LYS A 89 4.65 18.13 -6.51
N GLY A 90 5.74 17.52 -7.01
CA GLY A 90 6.06 17.51 -8.44
C GLY A 90 5.00 16.84 -9.28
N ALA A 91 4.50 15.66 -8.83
CA ALA A 91 3.43 14.93 -9.48
C ALA A 91 2.13 15.76 -9.53
N LEU A 92 1.68 16.25 -8.39
CA LEU A 92 0.50 17.11 -8.32
C LEU A 92 0.60 18.31 -9.25
N LYS A 93 1.76 18.98 -9.28
CA LYS A 93 1.98 20.11 -10.18
C LYS A 93 1.94 19.69 -11.66
N LYS A 94 2.64 18.63 -12.02
CA LYS A 94 2.72 18.14 -13.41
C LYS A 94 1.36 17.68 -13.94
N GLN A 95 0.53 17.14 -13.06
CA GLN A 95 -0.82 16.65 -13.32
C GLN A 95 -1.91 17.76 -13.29
N GLY A 96 -1.53 19.03 -13.07
CA GLY A 96 -2.47 20.15 -13.01
C GLY A 96 -3.28 20.22 -11.70
N MET A 97 -2.81 19.51 -10.64
CA MET A 97 -3.48 19.38 -9.35
C MET A 97 -2.74 20.12 -8.23
N SER A 98 -2.13 21.28 -8.53
CA SER A 98 -1.33 22.03 -7.56
C SER A 98 -2.11 22.50 -6.33
N ASP A 99 -3.41 22.66 -6.45
CA ASP A 99 -4.35 23.04 -5.39
C ASP A 99 -4.99 21.84 -4.67
N TYR A 100 -4.58 20.61 -5.01
CA TYR A 100 -5.09 19.40 -4.38
C TYR A 100 -4.97 19.46 -2.86
N LYS A 101 -6.06 19.14 -2.20
CA LYS A 101 -6.13 18.94 -0.75
C LYS A 101 -6.67 17.54 -0.48
N MET A 102 -5.89 16.77 0.25
CA MET A 102 -6.32 15.45 0.71
C MET A 102 -7.57 15.59 1.57
N MET A 103 -8.53 14.73 1.33
CA MET A 103 -9.73 14.59 2.16
C MET A 103 -9.67 13.28 2.95
N PRO A 104 -10.25 13.23 4.15
CA PRO A 104 -10.38 11.98 4.89
C PRO A 104 -11.06 10.90 4.03
N GLY A 105 -10.42 9.73 3.97
CA GLY A 105 -10.90 8.61 3.18
C GLY A 105 -10.40 8.54 1.74
N ASP A 106 -9.64 9.53 1.24
CA ASP A 106 -9.04 9.42 -0.11
C ASP A 106 -8.22 8.13 -0.27
N ALA A 107 -8.21 7.57 -1.47
CA ALA A 107 -7.29 6.52 -1.89
C ALA A 107 -6.11 7.16 -2.66
N ILE A 108 -4.90 7.05 -2.12
CA ILE A 108 -3.69 7.65 -2.70
C ILE A 108 -2.87 6.56 -3.37
N LEU A 109 -2.78 6.60 -4.70
CA LEU A 109 -2.08 5.60 -5.49
C LEU A 109 -0.78 6.18 -6.06
N PHE A 110 0.25 5.34 -6.15
CA PHE A 110 1.57 5.71 -6.66
C PHE A 110 1.90 4.88 -7.90
N HIS A 111 2.34 5.57 -8.96
CA HIS A 111 2.88 4.95 -10.15
C HIS A 111 4.39 5.17 -10.19
N THR A 112 5.14 4.07 -10.22
CA THR A 112 6.60 4.03 -10.33
C THR A 112 7.08 3.39 -11.63
N GLY A 113 6.15 2.78 -12.39
CA GLY A 113 6.44 1.99 -13.58
C GLY A 113 6.90 0.56 -13.27
N TRP A 114 6.96 0.17 -11.99
CA TRP A 114 7.48 -1.14 -11.57
C TRP A 114 6.60 -2.30 -12.02
N ASP A 115 5.29 -2.08 -12.19
CA ASP A 115 4.31 -3.05 -12.65
C ASP A 115 4.65 -3.68 -14.02
N GLN A 116 5.44 -3.00 -14.87
CA GLN A 116 5.89 -3.56 -16.15
C GLN A 116 6.69 -4.86 -16.04
N TYR A 117 7.36 -5.09 -14.89
CA TYR A 117 8.12 -6.32 -14.65
C TYR A 117 7.24 -7.50 -14.20
N TRP A 118 6.01 -7.24 -13.76
CA TRP A 118 5.10 -8.28 -13.28
C TRP A 118 4.84 -9.33 -14.35
N ILE A 119 5.15 -10.60 -14.04
CA ILE A 119 5.09 -11.77 -14.95
C ILE A 119 6.15 -11.73 -16.07
N VAL A 120 6.57 -10.56 -16.53
CA VAL A 120 7.52 -10.39 -17.64
C VAL A 120 8.95 -10.69 -17.19
N ASP A 121 9.36 -10.17 -16.04
CA ASP A 121 10.66 -10.43 -15.41
C ASP A 121 10.50 -10.52 -13.89
N ASN A 122 10.11 -11.71 -13.44
CA ASN A 122 9.88 -11.95 -12.01
C ASN A 122 11.17 -11.86 -11.18
N ALA A 123 12.34 -12.10 -11.76
CA ALA A 123 13.61 -11.94 -11.06
C ALA A 123 13.87 -10.46 -10.75
N LYS A 124 13.67 -9.59 -11.73
CA LYS A 124 13.74 -8.14 -11.53
C LYS A 124 12.66 -7.65 -10.58
N TYR A 125 11.41 -8.08 -10.78
CA TYR A 125 10.27 -7.68 -9.93
C TYR A 125 10.55 -7.94 -8.45
N ASN A 126 11.11 -9.11 -8.12
CA ASN A 126 11.39 -9.54 -6.75
C ASN A 126 12.77 -9.11 -6.22
N SER A 127 13.60 -8.43 -7.01
CA SER A 127 14.95 -8.02 -6.57
C SER A 127 14.94 -6.85 -5.57
N GLY A 128 13.81 -6.23 -5.36
CA GLY A 128 13.57 -5.02 -4.59
C GLY A 128 12.59 -4.13 -5.35
N CYS A 129 12.37 -2.92 -4.91
CA CYS A 129 11.51 -1.96 -5.60
C CYS A 129 11.65 -0.53 -5.05
N PRO A 130 11.18 0.48 -5.78
CA PRO A 130 10.95 1.81 -5.23
C PRO A 130 9.75 1.81 -4.27
N GLY A 131 9.67 2.82 -3.40
CA GLY A 131 8.55 2.99 -2.50
C GLY A 131 8.56 4.32 -1.78
N ILE A 132 7.53 4.61 -1.00
CA ILE A 132 7.42 5.90 -0.30
C ILE A 132 8.31 5.94 0.95
N GLY A 133 8.83 7.14 1.23
CA GLY A 133 9.53 7.41 2.49
C GLY A 133 8.58 7.78 3.62
N MET A 134 9.10 7.78 4.86
CA MET A 134 8.34 8.12 6.07
C MET A 134 7.75 9.54 6.05
N GLU A 135 8.35 10.47 5.30
CA GLU A 135 7.81 11.83 5.15
C GLU A 135 6.47 11.79 4.41
N VAL A 136 6.39 11.00 3.32
CA VAL A 136 5.16 10.79 2.55
C VAL A 136 4.13 10.03 3.38
N ALA A 137 4.54 9.01 4.13
CA ALA A 137 3.65 8.29 5.03
C ALA A 137 3.00 9.21 6.08
N ARG A 138 3.77 10.14 6.66
CA ARG A 138 3.23 11.16 7.58
C ARG A 138 2.26 12.13 6.92
N TRP A 139 2.52 12.51 5.66
CA TRP A 139 1.59 13.34 4.90
C TRP A 139 0.27 12.61 4.64
N ILE A 140 0.32 11.33 4.27
CA ILE A 140 -0.84 10.47 4.05
C ILE A 140 -1.68 10.35 5.34
N SER A 141 -1.03 10.00 6.45
CA SER A 141 -1.73 9.85 7.73
C SER A 141 -2.27 11.18 8.27
N GLY A 142 -1.54 12.28 8.09
CA GLY A 142 -1.98 13.62 8.46
C GLY A 142 -3.20 14.10 7.68
N GLY A 143 -3.34 13.67 6.43
CA GLY A 143 -4.52 13.91 5.58
C GLY A 143 -5.66 12.92 5.81
N GLN A 144 -5.45 11.90 6.66
CA GLN A 144 -6.43 10.87 6.98
C GLN A 144 -6.89 10.07 5.74
N ALA A 145 -5.99 9.75 4.81
CA ALA A 145 -6.31 8.85 3.72
C ALA A 145 -6.85 7.50 4.26
N GLY A 146 -7.72 6.86 3.51
CA GLY A 146 -8.28 5.55 3.86
C GLY A 146 -7.48 4.39 3.29
N VAL A 147 -6.90 4.60 2.12
CA VAL A 147 -6.17 3.58 1.35
C VAL A 147 -4.90 4.18 0.78
N THR A 148 -3.83 3.40 0.77
CA THR A 148 -2.65 3.61 -0.08
C THR A 148 -2.56 2.49 -1.11
N GLY A 149 -2.05 2.79 -2.31
CA GLY A 149 -1.89 1.79 -3.34
C GLY A 149 -0.61 1.98 -4.15
N PHE A 150 -0.01 0.86 -4.54
CA PHE A 150 1.30 0.84 -5.19
C PHE A 150 1.33 -0.15 -6.36
N ASP A 151 2.08 0.20 -7.40
CA ASP A 151 2.41 -0.71 -8.50
C ASP A 151 3.60 -1.63 -8.17
N THR A 152 4.07 -1.58 -6.93
CA THR A 152 5.09 -2.45 -6.33
C THR A 152 4.46 -3.44 -5.35
N TRP A 153 5.27 -4.41 -4.85
CA TRP A 153 4.78 -5.45 -3.94
C TRP A 153 4.74 -5.03 -2.46
N PRO A 154 5.54 -4.05 -1.95
CA PRO A 154 5.47 -3.67 -0.54
C PRO A 154 5.02 -2.23 -0.29
N GLY A 155 5.04 -1.32 -1.27
CA GLY A 155 4.85 0.11 -1.03
C GLY A 155 6.00 0.83 -0.30
N ASP A 156 6.78 0.11 0.51
CA ASP A 156 8.07 0.56 1.06
C ASP A 156 9.17 0.45 0.01
N ALA A 157 10.19 1.32 0.07
CA ALA A 157 11.40 1.12 -0.73
C ALA A 157 12.18 -0.10 -0.23
N VAL A 158 12.56 -1.00 -1.14
CA VAL A 158 13.32 -2.21 -0.81
C VAL A 158 14.53 -2.34 -1.76
N PRO A 159 15.77 -2.45 -1.23
CA PRO A 159 16.11 -2.27 0.20
C PRO A 159 15.84 -0.85 0.67
N ASN A 160 15.46 -0.69 1.93
CA ASN A 160 15.31 0.64 2.49
C ASN A 160 16.70 1.24 2.76
N PRO A 161 16.94 2.52 2.43
CA PRO A 161 18.20 3.18 2.74
C PRO A 161 18.47 3.32 4.25
N ASP A 162 17.42 3.31 5.08
CA ASP A 162 17.52 3.22 6.53
C ASP A 162 17.53 1.73 6.94
N PRO A 163 18.67 1.19 7.43
CA PRO A 163 18.77 -0.21 7.79
C PRO A 163 17.85 -0.62 8.96
N ASP A 164 17.42 0.35 9.76
CA ASP A 164 16.50 0.10 10.88
C ASP A 164 15.02 0.13 10.46
N CYS A 165 14.76 0.42 9.19
CA CYS A 165 13.42 0.49 8.62
C CYS A 165 13.11 -0.73 7.76
N ALA A 166 12.79 -1.87 8.36
CA ALA A 166 12.20 -2.99 7.65
C ALA A 166 10.67 -2.81 7.61
N PHE A 167 10.13 -2.39 6.45
CA PHE A 167 8.69 -2.14 6.27
C PHE A 167 8.10 -1.13 7.27
N CYS A 168 8.84 -0.09 7.58
CA CYS A 168 8.42 0.91 8.56
C CYS A 168 7.23 1.76 8.07
N VAL A 169 7.08 1.94 6.77
CA VAL A 169 5.91 2.60 6.16
C VAL A 169 4.66 1.78 6.39
N HIS A 170 4.70 0.46 6.11
CA HIS A 170 3.63 -0.48 6.40
C HIS A 170 3.19 -0.41 7.85
N GLN A 171 4.14 -0.59 8.77
CA GLN A 171 3.88 -0.54 10.20
C GLN A 171 3.27 0.80 10.62
N TYR A 172 3.76 1.91 10.05
CA TYR A 172 3.27 3.23 10.37
C TYR A 172 1.85 3.45 9.86
N LEU A 173 1.58 3.13 8.60
CA LEU A 173 0.27 3.37 7.99
C LEU A 173 -0.80 2.40 8.50
N GLN A 174 -0.54 1.10 8.48
CA GLN A 174 -1.52 0.09 8.87
C GLN A 174 -1.66 -0.05 10.38
N THR A 175 -0.56 -0.36 11.07
CA THR A 175 -0.62 -0.69 12.50
C THR A 175 -0.93 0.53 13.35
N ARG A 176 -0.35 1.69 13.02
CA ARG A 176 -0.51 2.88 13.85
C ARG A 176 -1.70 3.74 13.45
N HIS A 177 -2.02 3.83 12.14
CA HIS A 177 -3.02 4.74 11.62
C HIS A 177 -4.26 4.07 11.00
N GLY A 178 -4.26 2.74 10.84
CA GLY A 178 -5.39 2.00 10.27
C GLY A 178 -5.64 2.30 8.79
N ILE A 179 -4.62 2.77 8.08
CA ILE A 179 -4.68 3.04 6.64
C ILE A 179 -4.33 1.76 5.92
N ILE A 180 -5.22 1.33 5.06
CA ILE A 180 -5.13 0.06 4.35
C ILE A 180 -4.16 0.18 3.19
N ASN A 181 -3.40 -0.89 2.94
CA ASN A 181 -2.44 -0.96 1.85
C ASN A 181 -2.96 -1.82 0.70
N GLN A 182 -2.74 -1.38 -0.53
CA GLN A 182 -3.01 -2.14 -1.73
C GLN A 182 -1.75 -2.23 -2.59
N GLU A 183 -1.46 -3.41 -3.08
CA GLU A 183 -0.21 -3.74 -3.74
C GLU A 183 -0.42 -4.38 -5.10
N ASN A 184 0.66 -4.40 -5.89
CA ASN A 184 0.69 -5.01 -7.22
C ASN A 184 -0.41 -4.45 -8.14
N LEU A 185 -0.62 -3.13 -8.08
CA LEU A 185 -1.56 -2.45 -8.95
C LEU A 185 -1.01 -2.33 -10.38
N ASN A 186 -1.89 -2.46 -11.37
CA ASN A 186 -1.59 -2.00 -12.71
C ASN A 186 -2.14 -0.57 -12.87
N THR A 187 -1.27 0.42 -12.69
CA THR A 187 -1.61 1.84 -12.77
C THR A 187 -1.34 2.45 -14.14
N SER A 188 -0.61 1.76 -15.00
CA SER A 188 -0.18 2.24 -16.33
C SER A 188 -1.35 2.71 -17.20
N LYS A 189 -2.49 2.02 -17.17
CA LYS A 189 -3.67 2.42 -17.94
C LYS A 189 -4.25 3.77 -17.57
N LEU A 190 -4.18 4.15 -16.28
CA LEU A 190 -4.61 5.47 -15.83
C LEU A 190 -3.63 6.54 -16.28
N VAL A 191 -2.33 6.24 -16.20
CA VAL A 191 -1.26 7.13 -16.69
C VAL A 191 -1.42 7.37 -18.18
N ASP A 192 -1.58 6.32 -18.98
CA ASP A 192 -1.77 6.40 -20.44
C ASP A 192 -3.02 7.21 -20.82
N ALA A 193 -4.06 7.13 -20.01
CA ALA A 193 -5.30 7.91 -20.19
C ALA A 193 -5.19 9.36 -19.65
N GLY A 194 -4.12 9.71 -18.95
CA GLY A 194 -3.97 11.02 -18.29
C GLY A 194 -4.98 11.22 -17.15
N VAL A 195 -5.39 10.15 -16.49
CA VAL A 195 -6.41 10.16 -15.44
C VAL A 195 -5.74 10.07 -14.07
N TYR A 196 -5.85 11.14 -13.30
CA TYR A 196 -5.19 11.28 -12.01
C TYR A 196 -6.16 11.47 -10.84
N GLU A 197 -7.43 11.74 -11.13
CA GLU A 197 -8.52 11.77 -10.14
C GLU A 197 -9.71 10.99 -10.69
N PHE A 198 -10.26 10.07 -9.88
CA PHE A 198 -11.31 9.14 -10.30
C PHE A 198 -12.10 8.61 -9.10
N ALA A 199 -13.23 7.98 -9.35
CA ALA A 199 -13.89 7.16 -8.34
C ALA A 199 -13.14 5.84 -8.19
N TYR A 200 -12.52 5.63 -7.03
CA TYR A 200 -11.88 4.38 -6.64
C TYR A 200 -12.89 3.45 -5.99
N ILE A 201 -12.99 2.22 -6.50
CA ILE A 201 -13.89 1.20 -5.97
C ILE A 201 -13.08 -0.07 -5.73
N TYR A 202 -13.19 -0.63 -4.53
CA TYR A 202 -12.63 -1.92 -4.20
C TYR A 202 -13.57 -2.72 -3.31
N ASN A 203 -13.75 -3.99 -3.66
CA ASN A 203 -14.53 -4.92 -2.86
C ASN A 203 -13.65 -6.11 -2.46
N PRO A 204 -13.18 -6.20 -1.21
CA PRO A 204 -12.38 -7.33 -0.75
C PRO A 204 -13.21 -8.62 -0.77
N VAL A 205 -12.55 -9.74 -1.05
CA VAL A 205 -13.17 -11.05 -0.85
C VAL A 205 -13.19 -11.34 0.65
N PRO A 206 -14.34 -11.57 1.28
CA PRO A 206 -14.46 -11.69 2.74
C PRO A 206 -13.99 -13.06 3.23
N ILE A 207 -12.71 -13.34 3.11
CA ILE A 207 -12.09 -14.58 3.56
C ILE A 207 -11.97 -14.53 5.08
N VAL A 208 -12.67 -15.42 5.77
CA VAL A 208 -12.73 -15.47 7.24
C VAL A 208 -11.34 -15.70 7.83
N GLY A 209 -10.92 -14.81 8.70
CA GLY A 209 -9.64 -14.86 9.41
C GLY A 209 -8.42 -14.55 8.55
N ALA A 210 -8.59 -14.09 7.32
CA ALA A 210 -7.48 -13.71 6.46
C ALA A 210 -6.89 -12.35 6.83
N THR A 211 -5.60 -12.19 6.55
CA THR A 211 -4.85 -10.94 6.71
C THR A 211 -4.90 -10.05 5.47
N GLY A 212 -5.22 -10.62 4.31
CA GLY A 212 -5.29 -9.95 3.03
C GLY A 212 -6.27 -10.62 2.08
N SER A 213 -6.57 -9.95 0.98
CA SER A 213 -7.50 -10.44 -0.05
C SER A 213 -6.99 -10.10 -1.42
N ILE A 214 -7.09 -11.04 -2.34
CA ILE A 214 -7.08 -10.72 -3.75
C ILE A 214 -8.24 -9.76 -4.06
N GLY A 215 -8.08 -8.96 -5.10
CA GLY A 215 -9.14 -8.08 -5.53
C GLY A 215 -8.85 -7.43 -6.87
N HIS A 216 -9.89 -6.84 -7.40
CA HIS A 216 -9.84 -6.13 -8.67
C HIS A 216 -10.30 -4.69 -8.45
N PRO A 217 -9.39 -3.77 -8.08
CA PRO A 217 -9.76 -2.37 -7.93
C PRO A 217 -10.24 -1.81 -9.25
N THR A 218 -11.24 -0.95 -9.18
CA THR A 218 -11.85 -0.31 -10.35
C THR A 218 -11.75 1.20 -10.23
N ALA A 219 -11.28 1.85 -11.29
CA ALA A 219 -11.33 3.29 -11.44
C ALA A 219 -12.43 3.67 -12.44
N ILE A 220 -13.23 4.67 -12.10
CA ILE A 220 -14.26 5.25 -12.98
C ILE A 220 -14.02 6.76 -13.05
N TRP A 221 -13.94 7.29 -14.29
CA TRP A 221 -13.67 8.70 -14.55
C TRP A 221 -14.51 9.26 -15.69
#